data_8904d53a1f8581fc16c77e05401adb29
#
_entry.id   8904d53a1f8581fc16c77e05401adb29
#
_cell.length_a   1.000
_cell.length_b   1.000
_cell.length_c   1.000
_cell.angle_alpha   90.00
_cell.angle_beta   90.00
_cell.angle_gamma   90.00
#
_symmetry.space_group_name_H-M   'P 1'
#
loop_
_entity.id
_entity.type
_entity.pdbx_description
1 polymer ?
#
loop_
_entity_poly.entity_id
_entity_poly.type
_entity_poly.pdbx_seq_one_letter_code
_entity_poly.pdbx_strand_id
1 'polypeptide(L)'
;MFEMGGDILRIYVTHCSAKKDNSLKNTGKKVTPDKLYTATPLQRFMNKCKKRKVHWAIFSDKYGIWFPYEEHEWYEKNPNTVSEQEFRELVQNFEKKLGNYDEIYFYNNPGRFHPLYKRLLKEVKVRGKIILFSHLEEIT
;
A
#
# COMPACT_ATOMS: atom_id res chain seq x y z
N MET A 1 -2.73 9.60 -32.27
CA MET A 1 -2.49 9.72 -31.74
C MET A 1 -2.44 9.77 -31.06
N PHE A 2 -2.45 9.51 -30.96
CA PHE A 2 -2.36 9.53 -30.27
C PHE A 2 -1.96 9.65 -29.32
N GLU A 3 -2.08 9.66 -29.00
CA GLU A 3 -1.70 9.72 -28.23
C GLU A 3 -1.17 9.64 -27.56
N MET A 4 -1.14 9.64 -27.75
CA MET A 4 -0.57 9.54 -27.15
C MET A 4 -0.08 9.64 -26.03
N GLY A 5 0.11 8.86 -25.96
CA GLY A 5 0.89 8.87 -24.72
C GLY A 5 0.52 9.89 -23.70
N GLY A 6 -0.62 10.29 -23.72
CA GLY A 6 -1.07 11.25 -22.76
C GLY A 6 -1.62 10.67 -21.46
N ASP A 7 -1.72 9.37 -21.39
CA ASP A 7 -2.31 8.74 -20.20
C ASP A 7 -1.34 8.73 -19.03
N ILE A 8 -1.80 9.24 -17.90
CA ILE A 8 -1.03 9.23 -16.66
C ILE A 8 -1.28 7.92 -15.93
N LEU A 9 -0.22 7.21 -15.59
CA LEU A 9 -0.33 5.98 -14.83
C LEU A 9 -0.28 6.32 -13.34
N ARG A 10 -1.40 6.14 -12.65
CA ARG A 10 -1.57 6.49 -11.25
C ARG A 10 -1.90 5.27 -10.41
N ILE A 11 -1.39 5.23 -9.18
CA ILE A 11 -1.76 4.21 -8.21
C ILE A 11 -2.10 4.87 -6.89
N TYR A 12 -3.06 4.27 -6.18
CA TYR A 12 -3.45 4.67 -4.83
C TYR A 12 -2.92 3.63 -3.86
N VAL A 13 -2.25 4.08 -2.80
CA VAL A 13 -1.60 3.20 -1.83
C VAL A 13 -1.98 3.66 -0.43
N THR A 14 -2.13 2.72 0.50
CA THR A 14 -2.17 3.05 1.92
C THR A 14 -1.35 2.03 2.68
N HIS A 15 -1.05 2.34 3.95
CA HIS A 15 -0.26 1.45 4.80
C HIS A 15 -1.15 0.38 5.44
N CYS A 16 -0.52 -0.71 5.85
CA CYS A 16 -1.18 -1.84 6.49
C CYS A 16 -1.70 -1.48 7.89
N SER A 17 -2.46 -2.39 8.46
CA SER A 17 -3.04 -2.27 9.79
C SER A 17 -2.78 -3.55 10.58
N ALA A 18 -2.79 -3.43 11.91
CA ALA A 18 -2.62 -4.59 12.80
C ALA A 18 -3.83 -5.51 12.76
N LYS A 19 -5.02 -4.98 12.50
CA LYS A 19 -6.26 -5.77 12.53
C LYS A 19 -6.39 -6.61 11.26
N LYS A 20 -6.44 -7.92 11.46
CA LYS A 20 -6.48 -8.91 10.38
C LYS A 20 -7.49 -9.99 10.70
N ASP A 21 -7.84 -10.79 9.70
CA ASP A 21 -8.70 -11.95 9.88
C ASP A 21 -7.92 -13.06 10.59
N ASN A 22 -8.12 -13.19 11.89
CA ASN A 22 -7.37 -14.15 12.71
C ASN A 22 -7.74 -15.60 12.42
N SER A 23 -8.83 -15.86 11.71
CA SER A 23 -9.17 -17.22 11.30
C SER A 23 -8.15 -17.79 10.30
N LEU A 24 -7.36 -16.93 9.68
CA LEU A 24 -6.32 -17.33 8.73
C LEU A 24 -4.99 -17.65 9.40
N LYS A 25 -4.85 -17.31 10.69
CA LYS A 25 -3.62 -17.50 11.43
C LYS A 25 -3.28 -18.99 11.52
N ASN A 26 -2.02 -19.33 11.20
CA ASN A 26 -1.50 -20.70 11.27
C ASN A 26 -2.18 -21.69 10.32
N THR A 27 -2.89 -21.22 9.31
CA THR A 27 -3.55 -22.09 8.33
C THR A 27 -2.68 -22.36 7.10
N GLY A 28 -1.65 -21.54 6.85
CA GLY A 28 -0.87 -21.60 5.63
C GLY A 28 -1.59 -21.08 4.40
N LYS A 29 -2.81 -20.59 4.56
CA LYS A 29 -3.57 -20.03 3.43
C LYS A 29 -3.01 -18.70 3.00
N LYS A 30 -2.88 -18.53 1.70
CA LYS A 30 -2.50 -17.24 1.11
C LYS A 30 -3.76 -16.56 0.57
N VAL A 31 -3.90 -15.29 0.88
CA VAL A 31 -5.07 -14.50 0.48
C VAL A 31 -4.64 -13.14 -0.06
N THR A 32 -5.54 -12.49 -0.77
CA THR A 32 -5.36 -11.12 -1.24
C THR A 32 -5.53 -10.15 -0.07
N PRO A 33 -5.02 -8.90 -0.19
CA PRO A 33 -5.03 -7.97 0.95
C PRO A 33 -6.43 -7.62 1.46
N ASP A 34 -7.42 -7.59 0.58
CA ASP A 34 -8.79 -7.27 0.96
C ASP A 34 -9.42 -8.35 1.85
N LYS A 35 -8.89 -9.57 1.80
CA LYS A 35 -9.36 -10.66 2.65
C LYS A 35 -8.58 -10.73 3.96
N LEU A 36 -7.37 -10.21 4.00
CA LEU A 36 -6.55 -10.25 5.21
C LEU A 36 -6.85 -9.11 6.17
N TYR A 37 -6.89 -7.88 5.65
CA TYR A 37 -7.03 -6.69 6.50
C TYR A 37 -8.49 -6.36 6.74
N THR A 38 -8.91 -6.41 8.01
CA THR A 38 -10.32 -6.25 8.39
C THR A 38 -10.63 -4.88 9.02
N ALA A 39 -9.61 -4.04 9.23
CA ALA A 39 -9.82 -2.71 9.79
C ALA A 39 -10.71 -1.88 8.86
N THR A 40 -11.67 -1.18 9.44
CA THR A 40 -12.62 -0.37 8.67
C THR A 40 -11.96 0.64 7.73
N PRO A 41 -10.94 1.39 8.15
CA PRO A 41 -10.30 2.34 7.23
C PRO A 41 -9.69 1.69 6.00
N LEU A 42 -9.08 0.51 6.15
CA LEU A 42 -8.51 -0.22 5.02
C LEU A 42 -9.60 -0.76 4.11
N GLN A 43 -10.65 -1.32 4.70
CA GLN A 43 -11.78 -1.84 3.91
C GLN A 43 -12.42 -0.72 3.08
N ARG A 44 -12.58 0.46 3.68
CA ARG A 44 -13.14 1.61 2.97
C ARG A 44 -12.24 2.05 1.82
N PHE A 45 -10.93 2.10 2.06
CA PHE A 45 -9.96 2.46 1.03
C PHE A 45 -10.02 1.46 -0.14
N MET A 46 -9.93 0.17 0.17
CA MET A 46 -9.93 -0.88 -0.85
C MET A 46 -11.23 -0.90 -1.64
N ASN A 47 -12.36 -0.76 -0.94
CA ASN A 47 -13.66 -0.76 -1.61
C ASN A 47 -13.83 0.45 -2.52
N LYS A 48 -13.33 1.61 -2.10
CA LYS A 48 -13.39 2.81 -2.92
C LYS A 48 -12.57 2.63 -4.21
N CYS A 49 -11.36 2.08 -4.07
CA CYS A 49 -10.51 1.81 -5.23
C CYS A 49 -11.14 0.82 -6.19
N LYS A 50 -11.75 -0.24 -5.67
CA LYS A 50 -12.45 -1.23 -6.49
C LYS A 50 -13.62 -0.60 -7.23
N LYS A 51 -14.40 0.21 -6.53
CA LYS A 51 -15.57 0.88 -7.10
C LYS A 51 -15.15 1.83 -8.23
N ARG A 52 -14.05 2.53 -8.06
CA ARG A 52 -13.54 3.47 -9.06
C ARG A 52 -12.70 2.79 -10.14
N LYS A 53 -12.41 1.50 -9.98
CA LYS A 53 -11.62 0.71 -10.93
C LYS A 53 -10.24 1.33 -11.19
N VAL A 54 -9.60 1.78 -10.13
CA VAL A 54 -8.26 2.36 -10.16
C VAL A 54 -7.23 1.35 -9.67
N HIS A 55 -5.97 1.57 -10.05
CA HIS A 55 -4.86 0.77 -9.51
C HIS A 55 -4.68 1.11 -8.03
N TRP A 56 -4.46 0.08 -7.23
CA TRP A 56 -4.22 0.29 -5.81
C TRP A 56 -3.33 -0.79 -5.23
N ALA A 57 -2.74 -0.52 -4.07
CA ALA A 57 -1.92 -1.47 -3.34
C ALA A 57 -1.94 -1.12 -1.85
N ILE A 58 -1.59 -2.10 -1.02
CA ILE A 58 -1.36 -1.90 0.40
C ILE A 58 0.14 -1.99 0.64
N PHE A 59 0.70 -1.04 1.39
CA PHE A 59 2.09 -1.13 1.81
C PHE A 59 2.15 -1.89 3.14
N SER A 60 2.69 -3.10 3.09
CA SER A 60 2.86 -3.96 4.26
C SER A 60 4.24 -3.75 4.86
N ASP A 61 4.32 -3.65 6.20
CA ASP A 61 5.59 -3.57 6.90
C ASP A 61 6.39 -4.88 6.85
N LYS A 62 5.78 -5.95 6.37
CA LYS A 62 6.46 -7.23 6.14
C LYS A 62 6.70 -7.49 4.66
N TYR A 63 5.66 -7.38 3.83
CA TYR A 63 5.73 -7.78 2.42
C TYR A 63 6.06 -6.63 1.47
N GLY A 64 6.06 -5.39 1.94
CA GLY A 64 6.22 -4.22 1.06
C GLY A 64 4.96 -3.93 0.28
N ILE A 65 5.10 -3.47 -0.94
CA ILE A 65 3.95 -3.18 -1.80
C ILE A 65 3.23 -4.49 -2.15
N TRP A 66 1.96 -4.54 -1.82
CA TRP A 66 1.11 -5.70 -2.00
C TRP A 66 -0.04 -5.33 -2.93
N PHE A 67 0.05 -5.80 -4.17
CA PHE A 67 -0.98 -5.52 -5.18
C PHE A 67 -2.24 -6.35 -4.92
N PRO A 68 -3.41 -5.91 -5.40
CA PRO A 68 -4.69 -6.56 -5.09
C PRO A 68 -4.80 -8.01 -5.53
N TYR A 69 -4.04 -8.42 -6.53
CA TYR A 69 -4.07 -9.78 -7.06
C TYR A 69 -3.02 -10.70 -6.44
N GLU A 70 -2.14 -10.15 -5.62
CA GLU A 70 -1.11 -10.96 -4.96
C GLU A 70 -1.66 -11.58 -3.68
N GLU A 71 -1.18 -12.79 -3.37
CA GLU A 71 -1.63 -13.53 -2.19
C GLU A 71 -0.48 -13.77 -1.24
N HIS A 72 -0.72 -13.53 0.05
CA HIS A 72 0.23 -13.78 1.12
C HIS A 72 -0.47 -14.39 2.32
N GLU A 73 0.32 -14.99 3.20
CA GLU A 73 -0.19 -15.58 4.44
C GLU A 73 -0.44 -14.52 5.51
N TRP A 74 -1.26 -14.88 6.47
CA TRP A 74 -1.43 -14.10 7.69
C TRP A 74 -0.07 -13.88 8.34
N TYR A 75 0.16 -12.71 8.87
CA TYR A 75 1.42 -12.37 9.54
C TYR A 75 1.15 -11.43 10.70
N GLU A 76 2.13 -11.36 11.61
CA GLU A 76 2.13 -10.37 12.67
C GLU A 76 3.45 -9.60 12.59
N LYS A 77 3.38 -8.30 12.49
CA LYS A 77 4.56 -7.45 12.41
C LYS A 77 4.22 -6.10 13.02
N ASN A 78 5.02 -5.68 13.99
CA ASN A 78 4.90 -4.35 14.57
C ASN A 78 5.84 -3.42 13.80
N PRO A 79 5.37 -2.28 13.28
CA PRO A 79 6.26 -1.36 12.54
C PRO A 79 7.43 -0.87 13.38
N ASN A 80 7.31 -0.85 14.70
CA ASN A 80 8.42 -0.48 15.59
C ASN A 80 9.55 -1.51 15.61
N THR A 81 9.31 -2.73 15.11
CA THR A 81 10.30 -3.81 15.10
C THR A 81 10.98 -3.96 13.74
N VAL A 82 10.70 -3.09 12.79
CA VAL A 82 11.35 -3.10 11.49
C VAL A 82 12.80 -2.65 11.68
N SER A 83 13.74 -3.55 11.38
CA SER A 83 15.16 -3.26 11.49
C SER A 83 15.62 -2.36 10.34
N GLU A 84 16.84 -1.81 10.45
CA GLU A 84 17.42 -1.01 9.37
C GLU A 84 17.53 -1.83 8.07
N GLN A 85 17.94 -3.08 8.20
CA GLN A 85 18.04 -3.98 7.04
C GLN A 85 16.67 -4.21 6.40
N GLU A 86 15.66 -4.50 7.23
CA GLU A 86 14.29 -4.69 6.74
C GLU A 86 13.77 -3.42 6.09
N PHE A 87 14.06 -2.26 6.69
CA PHE A 87 13.63 -0.99 6.13
C PHE A 87 14.23 -0.76 4.74
N ARG A 88 15.51 -1.07 4.58
CA ARG A 88 16.17 -0.94 3.27
C ARG A 88 15.52 -1.83 2.22
N GLU A 89 15.14 -3.04 2.60
CA GLU A 89 14.45 -3.95 1.71
C GLU A 89 13.08 -3.42 1.32
N LEU A 90 12.37 -2.81 2.27
CA LEU A 90 11.07 -2.19 2.00
C LEU A 90 11.19 -1.01 1.03
N VAL A 91 12.23 -0.20 1.20
CA VAL A 91 12.51 0.91 0.28
C VAL A 91 12.76 0.39 -1.13
N GLN A 92 13.61 -0.62 -1.26
CA GLN A 92 13.92 -1.21 -2.57
C GLN A 92 12.69 -1.83 -3.22
N ASN A 93 11.86 -2.50 -2.42
CA ASN A 93 10.62 -3.10 -2.91
C ASN A 93 9.67 -2.02 -3.46
N PHE A 94 9.50 -0.93 -2.71
CA PHE A 94 8.65 0.18 -3.12
C PHE A 94 9.13 0.77 -4.45
N GLU A 95 10.44 1.05 -4.54
CA GLU A 95 11.03 1.64 -5.75
C GLU A 95 10.88 0.72 -6.95
N LYS A 96 11.07 -0.59 -6.75
CA LYS A 96 10.95 -1.56 -7.82
C LYS A 96 9.50 -1.69 -8.30
N LYS A 97 8.58 -1.83 -7.37
CA LYS A 97 7.17 -2.12 -7.72
C LYS A 97 6.42 -0.88 -8.20
N LEU A 98 6.77 0.29 -7.72
CA LEU A 98 6.07 1.53 -8.08
C LEU A 98 6.86 2.44 -9.02
N GLY A 99 8.00 1.97 -9.53
CA GLY A 99 8.88 2.78 -10.36
C GLY A 99 8.30 3.20 -11.70
N ASN A 100 7.28 2.50 -12.20
CA ASN A 100 6.67 2.82 -13.49
C ASN A 100 5.48 3.78 -13.40
N TYR A 101 5.03 4.11 -12.19
CA TYR A 101 3.88 4.99 -12.01
C TYR A 101 4.31 6.45 -12.12
N ASP A 102 3.46 7.25 -12.75
CA ASP A 102 3.68 8.69 -12.88
C ASP A 102 3.26 9.41 -11.59
N GLU A 103 2.22 8.91 -10.94
CA GLU A 103 1.71 9.47 -9.69
C GLU A 103 1.40 8.36 -8.71
N ILE A 104 1.86 8.55 -7.47
CA ILE A 104 1.61 7.63 -6.37
C ILE A 104 0.88 8.42 -5.30
N TYR A 105 -0.42 8.16 -5.18
CA TYR A 105 -1.27 8.81 -4.16
C TYR A 105 -1.26 7.95 -2.91
N PHE A 106 -0.64 8.46 -1.86
CA PHE A 106 -0.54 7.72 -0.60
C PHE A 106 -1.56 8.24 0.39
N TYR A 107 -2.50 7.38 0.79
CA TYR A 107 -3.54 7.73 1.74
C TYR A 107 -2.97 7.77 3.15
N ASN A 108 -3.03 8.93 3.74
CA ASN A 108 -2.60 9.18 5.11
C ASN A 108 -3.84 9.07 5.99
N ASN A 109 -4.10 7.88 6.56
CA ASN A 109 -5.21 7.68 7.47
C ASN A 109 -5.00 8.59 8.69
N PRO A 110 -5.83 9.63 8.86
CA PRO A 110 -5.60 10.63 9.91
C PRO A 110 -5.44 10.01 11.29
N GLY A 111 -4.42 10.47 12.01
CA GLY A 111 -4.14 10.03 13.35
C GLY A 111 -3.41 8.70 13.48
N ARG A 112 -3.08 8.05 12.37
CA ARG A 112 -2.48 6.72 12.39
C ARG A 112 -1.24 6.58 11.53
N PHE A 113 -0.63 7.69 11.15
CA PHE A 113 0.52 7.66 10.25
C PHE A 113 1.81 7.43 11.04
N HIS A 114 2.22 6.16 11.13
CA HIS A 114 3.43 5.77 11.86
C HIS A 114 4.68 6.40 11.23
N PRO A 115 5.67 6.79 12.06
CA PRO A 115 6.94 7.36 11.56
C PRO A 115 7.65 6.52 10.52
N LEU A 116 7.47 5.20 10.55
CA LEU A 116 8.04 4.29 9.54
C LEU A 116 7.60 4.69 8.13
N TYR A 117 6.32 4.98 7.96
CA TYR A 117 5.77 5.33 6.64
C TYR A 117 6.21 6.73 6.22
N LYS A 118 6.32 7.64 7.16
CA LYS A 118 6.85 8.99 6.87
C LYS A 118 8.28 8.88 6.37
N ARG A 119 9.08 8.07 7.05
CA ARG A 119 10.48 7.86 6.68
C ARG A 119 10.58 7.20 5.30
N LEU A 120 9.75 6.20 5.05
CA LEU A 120 9.70 5.51 3.76
C LEU A 120 9.47 6.51 2.62
N LEU A 121 8.41 7.30 2.73
CA LEU A 121 8.03 8.24 1.67
C LEU A 121 9.08 9.32 1.45
N LYS A 122 9.86 9.64 2.49
CA LYS A 122 10.94 10.60 2.40
C LYS A 122 12.17 10.02 1.70
N GLU A 123 12.45 8.73 1.91
CA GLU A 123 13.69 8.12 1.43
C GLU A 123 13.57 7.39 0.10
N VAL A 124 12.37 6.98 -0.33
CA VAL A 124 12.22 6.29 -1.61
C VAL A 124 12.53 7.24 -2.77
N LYS A 125 13.20 6.68 -3.79
CA LYS A 125 13.53 7.40 -5.01
C LYS A 125 12.79 6.76 -6.16
N VAL A 126 11.69 7.38 -6.55
CA VAL A 126 10.86 6.92 -7.65
C VAL A 126 10.74 8.04 -8.68
N ARG A 127 10.50 7.64 -9.93
CA ARG A 127 10.30 8.59 -11.03
C ARG A 127 9.02 9.40 -10.82
N GLY A 128 8.00 8.77 -10.32
CA GLY A 128 6.70 9.37 -10.16
C GLY A 128 6.63 10.34 -9.00
N LYS A 129 5.56 11.14 -9.01
CA LYS A 129 5.28 12.10 -7.96
C LYS A 129 4.52 11.41 -6.84
N ILE A 130 4.97 11.59 -5.59
CA ILE A 130 4.27 11.07 -4.41
C ILE A 130 3.38 12.19 -3.86
N ILE A 131 2.10 11.90 -3.76
CA ILE A 131 1.09 12.87 -3.31
C ILE A 131 0.37 12.27 -2.11
N LEU A 132 0.45 12.95 -0.96
CA LEU A 132 -0.29 12.54 0.23
C LEU A 132 -1.71 13.07 0.16
N PHE A 133 -2.68 12.24 0.57
CA PHE A 133 -4.07 12.68 0.65
C PHE A 133 -4.75 12.03 1.84
N SER A 134 -5.83 12.64 2.34
CA SER A 134 -6.50 12.19 3.57
C SER A 134 -8.01 12.00 3.42
N HIS A 135 -8.56 12.22 2.25
CA HIS A 135 -9.99 12.07 2.01
C HIS A 135 -10.24 11.07 0.88
N LEU A 136 -10.98 10.00 1.18
CA LEU A 136 -11.23 8.94 0.22
C LEU A 136 -11.96 9.43 -1.03
N GLU A 137 -12.69 10.55 -0.94
CA GLU A 137 -13.36 11.16 -2.08
C GLU A 137 -12.39 11.58 -3.18
N GLU A 138 -11.12 11.75 -2.83
CA GLU A 138 -10.09 12.10 -3.81
C GLU A 138 -9.69 10.95 -4.72
N ILE A 139 -10.15 9.74 -4.40
CA ILE A 139 -9.95 8.59 -5.27
C ILE A 139 -10.99 8.66 -6.39
N THR A 140 -10.52 8.98 -7.58
CA THR A 140 -11.42 9.19 -8.74
C THR A 140 -11.03 8.31 -9.93
#